data_cc994e0b7e2ce05f2934794ef006db3d
#
_entry.id   cc994e0b7e2ce05f2934794ef006db3d
#
_cell.length_a   1.000
_cell.length_b   1.000
_cell.length_c   1.000
_cell.angle_alpha   90.00
_cell.angle_beta   90.00
_cell.angle_gamma   90.00
#
_symmetry.space_group_name_H-M   'P 1'
#
loop_
_entity.id
_entity.type
_entity.pdbx_description
1 polymer ?
#
loop_
_entity_poly.entity_id
_entity_poly.type
_entity_poly.pdbx_seq_one_letter_code
_entity_poly.pdbx_strand_id
1 'polypeptide(L)'
;ASTLEEGLQALALPQTDAMVGAFVATLVLMPEAVAAIRAAFPALEVVEVPSSAVSLAEAIRTYLFNAQLLTLPDGSMALIVPEECRESPSVWAWIQTMLAGNGPIRHVIPVDVRQSMANGGGPACLRLRVVCDPATVDPRFLLNEAKADLIESVIAARWPEQIDPADLGTDSLAASVVAARLALLDALDLAQLG
;
A
#
# COMPACT_ATOMS: atom_id res chain seq x y z
N ALA A 1 10.83 13.97 22.70
CA ALA A 1 11.49 13.19 21.67
C ALA A 1 11.35 11.73 22.08
N SER A 2 10.29 11.05 21.62
CA SER A 2 10.27 9.60 21.64
C SER A 2 11.36 9.15 20.67
N THR A 3 12.26 8.34 21.19
CA THR A 3 13.48 8.01 20.48
C THR A 3 13.16 7.01 19.36
N LEU A 4 13.98 7.02 18.33
CA LEU A 4 14.01 6.01 17.26
C LEU A 4 13.95 4.58 17.85
N GLU A 5 14.50 4.38 19.04
CA GLU A 5 14.47 3.13 19.82
C GLU A 5 13.07 2.68 20.22
N GLU A 6 12.18 3.58 20.65
CA GLU A 6 10.79 3.23 20.99
C GLU A 6 9.99 2.86 19.75
N GLY A 7 10.25 3.52 18.61
CA GLY A 7 9.65 3.16 17.32
C GLY A 7 10.15 1.81 16.80
N LEU A 8 11.41 1.47 17.03
CA LEU A 8 12.00 0.19 16.62
C LEU A 8 11.56 -0.96 17.54
N GLN A 9 11.34 -0.71 18.84
CA GLN A 9 10.78 -1.71 19.76
C GLN A 9 9.33 -2.03 19.45
N ALA A 10 8.55 -1.07 18.95
CA ALA A 10 7.19 -1.33 18.45
C ALA A 10 7.17 -2.19 17.17
N LEU A 11 8.30 -2.28 16.46
CA LEU A 11 8.50 -3.15 15.28
C LEU A 11 9.06 -4.53 15.64
N ALA A 12 9.30 -4.83 16.93
CA ALA A 12 9.69 -6.16 17.41
C ALA A 12 8.50 -7.14 17.27
N LEU A 13 8.12 -7.40 16.02
CA LEU A 13 7.20 -8.47 15.65
C LEU A 13 7.92 -9.82 15.77
N PRO A 14 7.22 -10.89 16.18
CA PRO A 14 7.80 -12.21 16.19
C PRO A 14 8.37 -12.53 14.80
N GLN A 15 9.66 -12.85 14.76
CA GLN A 15 10.37 -13.19 13.55
C GLN A 15 9.79 -14.50 12.99
N THR A 16 8.89 -14.40 12.04
CA THR A 16 8.66 -15.48 11.10
C THR A 16 9.60 -15.28 9.94
N ASP A 17 10.23 -16.35 9.43
CA ASP A 17 11.21 -16.34 8.33
C ASP A 17 10.70 -15.69 7.02
N ALA A 18 9.44 -15.26 6.99
CA ALA A 18 8.78 -14.60 5.87
C ALA A 18 8.92 -13.06 5.85
N MET A 19 9.59 -12.44 6.82
CA MET A 19 9.76 -10.97 6.87
C MET A 19 11.13 -10.50 6.39
N VAL A 20 11.66 -11.08 5.35
CA VAL A 20 12.90 -10.60 4.72
C VAL A 20 12.55 -9.51 3.73
N GLY A 21 12.83 -8.28 4.11
CA GLY A 21 12.75 -7.12 3.23
C GLY A 21 11.81 -6.03 3.73
N ALA A 22 12.30 -5.15 4.59
CA ALA A 22 11.66 -3.86 4.78
C ALA A 22 12.17 -2.91 3.69
N PHE A 23 11.27 -2.43 2.84
CA PHE A 23 11.58 -1.35 1.92
C PHE A 23 11.60 -0.05 2.72
N VAL A 24 12.79 0.47 2.95
CA VAL A 24 12.95 1.82 3.49
C VAL A 24 13.37 2.70 2.33
N ALA A 25 12.39 3.35 1.72
CA ALA A 25 12.63 4.31 0.68
C ALA A 25 12.67 5.70 1.30
N THR A 26 13.84 6.27 1.42
CA THR A 26 13.96 7.70 1.69
C THR A 26 15.02 8.30 0.77
N LEU A 27 14.77 9.50 0.33
CA LEU A 27 15.72 10.30 -0.44
C LEU A 27 16.85 10.87 0.42
N VAL A 28 16.73 10.78 1.75
CA VAL A 28 17.71 11.26 2.71
C VAL A 28 17.76 10.28 3.89
N LEU A 29 18.27 9.08 3.64
CA LEU A 29 18.67 8.22 4.75
C LEU A 29 20.04 8.67 5.23
N MET A 30 20.09 9.14 6.48
CA MET A 30 21.35 9.30 7.18
C MET A 30 22.00 7.92 7.29
N PRO A 31 23.27 7.75 6.94
CA PRO A 31 23.98 6.46 7.07
C PRO A 31 23.85 5.83 8.46
N GLU A 32 23.76 6.65 9.49
CA GLU A 32 23.57 6.25 10.88
C GLU A 32 22.20 5.59 11.12
N ALA A 33 21.14 6.09 10.47
CA ALA A 33 19.80 5.49 10.57
C ALA A 33 19.77 4.10 9.92
N VAL A 34 20.39 3.95 8.74
CA VAL A 34 20.52 2.64 8.08
C VAL A 34 21.31 1.67 8.94
N ALA A 35 22.41 2.14 9.53
CA ALA A 35 23.23 1.31 10.43
C ALA A 35 22.45 0.86 11.67
N ALA A 36 21.69 1.76 12.29
CA ALA A 36 20.85 1.44 13.45
C ALA A 36 19.74 0.42 13.10
N ILE A 37 19.09 0.59 11.95
CA ILE A 37 18.06 -0.34 11.48
C ILE A 37 18.69 -1.72 11.19
N ARG A 38 19.84 -1.76 10.52
CA ARG A 38 20.53 -3.03 10.24
C ARG A 38 21.04 -3.73 11.52
N ALA A 39 21.41 -2.97 12.54
CA ALA A 39 21.79 -3.53 13.84
C ALA A 39 20.59 -4.20 14.53
N ALA A 40 19.39 -3.62 14.43
CA ALA A 40 18.16 -4.18 14.99
C ALA A 40 17.58 -5.31 14.10
N PHE A 41 17.81 -5.24 12.79
CA PHE A 41 17.31 -6.20 11.81
C PHE A 41 18.38 -6.54 10.76
N PRO A 42 19.27 -7.50 11.05
CA PRO A 42 20.42 -7.83 10.18
C PRO A 42 20.04 -8.31 8.76
N ALA A 43 18.84 -8.87 8.58
CA ALA A 43 18.34 -9.33 7.28
C ALA A 43 17.73 -8.20 6.42
N LEU A 44 17.82 -6.94 6.87
CA LEU A 44 17.29 -5.81 6.12
C LEU A 44 18.05 -5.62 4.82
N GLU A 45 17.34 -5.68 3.71
CA GLU A 45 17.80 -5.22 2.41
C GLU A 45 17.32 -3.79 2.15
N VAL A 46 18.25 -2.90 1.85
CA VAL A 46 17.97 -1.50 1.54
C VAL A 46 18.03 -1.31 0.03
N VAL A 47 16.91 -0.90 -0.55
CA VAL A 47 16.84 -0.51 -1.96
C VAL A 47 16.92 1.01 -2.01
N GLU A 48 18.05 1.53 -2.43
CA GLU A 48 18.32 2.97 -2.52
C GLU A 48 17.88 3.52 -3.87
N VAL A 49 17.23 4.69 -3.84
CA VAL A 49 16.90 5.47 -5.03
C VAL A 49 17.87 6.65 -5.10
N PRO A 50 18.93 6.58 -5.94
CA PRO A 50 19.89 7.67 -6.04
C PRO A 50 19.22 8.95 -6.56
N SER A 51 19.49 10.09 -5.94
CA SER A 51 18.99 11.39 -6.39
C SER A 51 19.45 11.78 -7.80
N SER A 52 20.55 11.17 -8.26
CA SER A 52 21.03 11.28 -9.65
C SER A 52 20.17 10.53 -10.66
N ALA A 53 19.46 9.48 -10.23
CA ALA A 53 18.55 8.70 -11.07
C ALA A 53 17.12 9.26 -11.03
N VAL A 54 16.63 9.58 -9.82
CA VAL A 54 15.29 10.13 -9.59
C VAL A 54 15.41 11.35 -8.68
N SER A 55 15.02 12.52 -9.18
CA SER A 55 15.01 13.72 -8.36
C SER A 55 13.92 13.68 -7.28
N LEU A 56 14.09 14.47 -6.21
CA LEU A 56 13.07 14.59 -5.15
C LEU A 56 11.72 15.05 -5.73
N ALA A 57 11.75 16.01 -6.66
CA ALA A 57 10.53 16.52 -7.30
C ALA A 57 9.79 15.42 -8.07
N GLU A 58 10.52 14.56 -8.81
CA GLU A 58 9.94 13.43 -9.53
C GLU A 58 9.38 12.38 -8.57
N ALA A 59 10.12 12.05 -7.51
CA ALA A 59 9.65 11.09 -6.51
C ALA A 59 8.37 11.55 -5.78
N ILE A 60 8.25 12.86 -5.50
CA ILE A 60 7.05 13.46 -4.92
C ILE A 60 5.90 13.42 -5.93
N ARG A 61 6.15 13.84 -7.18
CA ARG A 61 5.12 13.91 -8.24
C ARG A 61 4.52 12.54 -8.54
N THR A 62 5.34 11.50 -8.53
CA THR A 62 4.94 10.13 -8.85
C THR A 62 4.47 9.33 -7.65
N TYR A 63 4.54 9.88 -6.44
CA TYR A 63 4.29 9.14 -5.20
C TYR A 63 5.11 7.85 -5.07
N LEU A 64 6.30 7.80 -5.67
CA LEU A 64 7.15 6.62 -5.69
C LEU A 64 7.32 5.98 -4.30
N PHE A 65 7.49 6.80 -3.26
CA PHE A 65 7.66 6.33 -1.89
C PHE A 65 6.35 6.04 -1.15
N ASN A 66 5.21 6.27 -1.78
CA ASN A 66 3.92 5.82 -1.30
C ASN A 66 3.49 4.48 -1.97
N ALA A 67 4.46 3.74 -2.46
CA ALA A 67 4.29 2.40 -3.00
C ALA A 67 3.98 1.38 -1.90
N GLN A 68 3.32 0.29 -2.27
CA GLN A 68 3.08 -0.84 -1.38
C GLN A 68 3.99 -2.00 -1.74
N LEU A 69 4.72 -2.53 -0.76
CA LEU A 69 5.54 -3.71 -0.91
C LEU A 69 4.79 -4.95 -0.42
N LEU A 70 4.75 -5.99 -1.25
CA LEU A 70 4.11 -7.27 -0.94
C LEU A 70 5.14 -8.39 -1.03
N THR A 71 4.99 -9.40 -0.18
CA THR A 71 5.68 -10.69 -0.32
C THR A 71 4.73 -11.65 -1.02
N LEU A 72 5.18 -12.27 -2.10
CA LEU A 72 4.42 -13.23 -2.88
C LEU A 72 4.59 -14.65 -2.31
N PRO A 73 3.69 -15.61 -2.67
CA PRO A 73 3.75 -16.98 -2.17
C PRO A 73 5.06 -17.73 -2.47
N ASP A 74 5.77 -17.34 -3.53
CA ASP A 74 7.09 -17.89 -3.91
C ASP A 74 8.26 -17.27 -3.14
N GLY A 75 7.98 -16.34 -2.22
CA GLY A 75 8.98 -15.63 -1.43
C GLY A 75 9.59 -14.41 -2.15
N SER A 76 9.29 -14.18 -3.42
CA SER A 76 9.68 -12.96 -4.11
C SER A 76 8.82 -11.77 -3.66
N MET A 77 9.24 -10.54 -4.00
CA MET A 77 8.51 -9.34 -3.62
C MET A 77 7.98 -8.60 -4.84
N ALA A 78 6.78 -8.02 -4.67
CA ALA A 78 6.16 -7.14 -5.64
C ALA A 78 6.02 -5.72 -5.06
N LEU A 79 6.27 -4.72 -5.89
CA LEU A 79 6.07 -3.31 -5.56
C LEU A 79 4.87 -2.78 -6.34
N ILE A 80 3.80 -2.41 -5.64
CA ILE A 80 2.65 -1.73 -6.25
C ILE A 80 2.93 -0.23 -6.22
N VAL A 81 2.92 0.39 -7.39
CA VAL A 81 3.22 1.80 -7.59
C VAL A 81 2.07 2.51 -8.29
N PRO A 82 1.91 3.83 -8.12
CA PRO A 82 1.01 4.60 -8.97
C PRO A 82 1.41 4.54 -10.44
N GLU A 83 0.45 4.66 -11.33
CA GLU A 83 0.66 4.71 -12.79
C GLU A 83 1.62 5.83 -13.18
N GLU A 84 1.65 6.94 -12.45
CA GLU A 84 2.57 8.06 -12.61
C GLU A 84 4.06 7.65 -12.54
N CYS A 85 4.36 6.56 -11.81
CA CYS A 85 5.72 6.00 -11.82
C CYS A 85 6.10 5.44 -13.19
N ARG A 86 5.14 4.81 -13.91
CA ARG A 86 5.36 4.29 -15.26
C ARG A 86 5.41 5.41 -16.30
N GLU A 87 4.66 6.48 -16.09
CA GLU A 87 4.62 7.64 -16.97
C GLU A 87 5.84 8.54 -16.84
N SER A 88 6.59 8.45 -15.73
CA SER A 88 7.83 9.21 -15.53
C SER A 88 9.03 8.45 -16.11
N PRO A 89 9.70 8.99 -17.15
CA PRO A 89 10.83 8.28 -17.77
C PRO A 89 11.97 7.99 -16.80
N SER A 90 12.30 8.92 -15.91
CA SER A 90 13.39 8.75 -14.94
C SER A 90 13.05 7.71 -13.88
N VAL A 91 11.83 7.78 -13.32
CA VAL A 91 11.36 6.81 -12.32
C VAL A 91 11.26 5.42 -12.93
N TRP A 92 10.66 5.30 -14.12
CA TRP A 92 10.52 4.01 -14.77
C TRP A 92 11.87 3.38 -15.15
N ALA A 93 12.81 4.18 -15.67
CA ALA A 93 14.16 3.69 -15.98
C ALA A 93 14.88 3.18 -14.72
N TRP A 94 14.75 3.88 -13.59
CA TRP A 94 15.29 3.42 -12.33
C TRP A 94 14.62 2.11 -11.87
N ILE A 95 13.30 2.00 -11.94
CA ILE A 95 12.55 0.78 -11.61
C ILE A 95 13.04 -0.40 -12.46
N GLN A 96 13.21 -0.22 -13.78
CA GLN A 96 13.72 -1.27 -14.65
C GLN A 96 15.14 -1.70 -14.28
N THR A 97 16.00 -0.74 -13.90
CA THR A 97 17.36 -1.03 -13.42
C THR A 97 17.33 -1.82 -12.11
N MET A 98 16.45 -1.46 -11.18
CA MET A 98 16.24 -2.18 -9.93
C MET A 98 15.78 -3.62 -10.19
N LEU A 99 14.81 -3.83 -11.09
CA LEU A 99 14.30 -5.16 -11.45
C LEU A 99 15.35 -6.05 -12.14
N ALA A 100 16.26 -5.43 -12.91
CA ALA A 100 17.36 -6.16 -13.56
C ALA A 100 18.45 -6.61 -12.57
N GLY A 101 18.47 -6.05 -11.37
CA GLY A 101 19.40 -6.43 -10.29
C GLY A 101 19.00 -7.75 -9.60
N ASN A 102 19.77 -8.10 -8.55
CA ASN A 102 19.53 -9.30 -7.75
C ASN A 102 18.80 -9.02 -6.43
N GLY A 103 18.15 -7.85 -6.30
CA GLY A 103 17.38 -7.50 -5.11
C GLY A 103 16.12 -8.36 -4.93
N PRO A 104 15.42 -8.23 -3.79
CA PRO A 104 14.25 -9.04 -3.46
C PRO A 104 13.01 -8.68 -4.29
N ILE A 105 12.92 -7.43 -4.79
CA ILE A 105 11.77 -6.97 -5.58
C ILE A 105 11.93 -7.50 -7.01
N ARG A 106 10.99 -8.35 -7.44
CA ARG A 106 11.00 -9.01 -8.76
C ARG A 106 9.86 -8.56 -9.65
N HIS A 107 8.84 -7.95 -9.09
CA HIS A 107 7.66 -7.51 -9.81
C HIS A 107 7.33 -6.06 -9.45
N VAL A 108 6.87 -5.30 -10.43
CA VAL A 108 6.31 -3.97 -10.23
C VAL A 108 4.96 -3.91 -10.93
N ILE A 109 3.94 -3.49 -10.20
CA ILE A 109 2.55 -3.45 -10.65
C ILE A 109 2.09 -1.99 -10.59
N PRO A 110 2.04 -1.28 -11.71
CA PRO A 110 1.44 0.04 -11.78
C PRO A 110 -0.08 -0.06 -11.62
N VAL A 111 -0.66 0.84 -10.82
CA VAL A 111 -2.11 0.93 -10.60
C VAL A 111 -2.56 2.38 -10.74
N ASP A 112 -3.75 2.57 -11.34
CA ASP A 112 -4.35 3.90 -11.44
C ASP A 112 -5.05 4.23 -10.13
N VAL A 113 -4.45 5.15 -9.37
CA VAL A 113 -4.98 5.67 -8.10
C VAL A 113 -5.03 7.20 -8.11
N ARG A 114 -5.12 7.81 -9.30
CA ARG A 114 -5.08 9.28 -9.47
C ARG A 114 -6.11 10.01 -8.65
N GLN A 115 -7.34 9.48 -8.58
CA GLN A 115 -8.40 10.11 -7.77
C GLN A 115 -8.05 10.07 -6.28
N SER A 116 -7.48 8.97 -5.80
CA SER A 116 -7.00 8.86 -4.43
C SER A 116 -5.82 9.80 -4.18
N MET A 117 -4.86 9.87 -5.12
CA MET A 117 -3.70 10.76 -5.03
C MET A 117 -4.09 12.24 -4.99
N ALA A 118 -5.10 12.64 -5.75
CA ALA A 118 -5.65 14.00 -5.70
C ALA A 118 -6.18 14.38 -4.29
N ASN A 119 -6.53 13.39 -3.49
CA ASN A 119 -6.93 13.52 -2.08
C ASN A 119 -5.81 13.14 -1.10
N GLY A 120 -4.58 12.98 -1.56
CA GLY A 120 -3.39 12.72 -0.74
C GLY A 120 -3.11 11.23 -0.44
N GLY A 121 -3.86 10.29 -1.05
CA GLY A 121 -3.70 8.85 -0.82
C GLY A 121 -3.03 8.11 -1.97
N GLY A 122 -1.88 7.49 -1.74
CA GLY A 122 -1.25 6.56 -2.67
C GLY A 122 -1.46 5.09 -2.28
N PRO A 123 -0.85 4.12 -2.99
CA PRO A 123 -1.06 2.68 -2.73
C PRO A 123 -0.81 2.26 -1.28
N ALA A 124 0.20 2.83 -0.62
CA ALA A 124 0.48 2.54 0.78
C ALA A 124 -0.63 3.04 1.72
N CYS A 125 -1.31 4.14 1.39
CA CYS A 125 -2.38 4.72 2.20
C CYS A 125 -3.69 3.94 2.12
N LEU A 126 -3.89 3.16 1.07
CA LEU A 126 -5.12 2.39 0.82
C LEU A 126 -5.13 1.02 1.50
N ARG A 127 -4.18 0.74 2.37
CA ARG A 127 -4.05 -0.55 3.05
C ARG A 127 -3.78 -0.43 4.53
N LEU A 128 -4.20 -1.44 5.28
CA LEU A 128 -3.72 -1.74 6.63
C LEU A 128 -3.00 -3.10 6.60
N ARG A 129 -1.73 -3.14 7.06
CA ARG A 129 -1.03 -4.42 7.23
C ARG A 129 -1.31 -4.98 8.62
N VAL A 130 -1.80 -6.21 8.65
CA VAL A 130 -1.99 -6.96 9.89
C VAL A 130 -1.19 -8.25 9.75
N VAL A 131 -0.29 -8.50 10.71
CA VAL A 131 0.45 -9.76 10.77
C VAL A 131 -0.42 -10.77 11.52
N CYS A 132 -0.84 -11.81 10.81
CA CYS A 132 -1.68 -12.87 11.38
C CYS A 132 -1.42 -14.19 10.64
N ASP A 133 -1.78 -15.31 11.26
CA ASP A 133 -1.87 -16.58 10.57
C ASP A 133 -3.15 -16.58 9.73
N PRO A 134 -3.07 -16.70 8.39
CA PRO A 134 -4.25 -16.71 7.52
C PRO A 134 -5.28 -17.79 7.88
N ALA A 135 -4.84 -18.91 8.45
CA ALA A 135 -5.73 -19.99 8.90
C ALA A 135 -6.63 -19.59 10.09
N THR A 136 -6.25 -18.54 10.81
CA THR A 136 -7.03 -18.00 11.95
C THR A 136 -7.97 -16.86 11.55
N VAL A 137 -7.88 -16.37 10.32
CA VAL A 137 -8.72 -15.28 9.82
C VAL A 137 -10.08 -15.85 9.43
N ASP A 138 -11.15 -15.19 9.88
CA ASP A 138 -12.50 -15.54 9.44
C ASP A 138 -12.58 -15.46 7.91
N PRO A 139 -13.02 -16.53 7.21
CA PRO A 139 -13.09 -16.60 5.76
C PRO A 139 -13.87 -15.44 5.09
N ARG A 140 -14.77 -14.79 5.85
CA ARG A 140 -15.50 -13.61 5.37
C ARG A 140 -14.58 -12.42 5.08
N PHE A 141 -13.41 -12.34 5.72
CA PHE A 141 -12.41 -11.30 5.49
C PHE A 141 -11.33 -11.70 4.49
N LEU A 142 -11.35 -12.92 3.98
CA LEU A 142 -10.44 -13.34 2.92
C LEU A 142 -11.03 -12.99 1.55
N LEU A 143 -10.23 -12.36 0.70
CA LEU A 143 -10.61 -12.00 -0.66
C LEU A 143 -10.27 -13.15 -1.63
N ASN A 144 -11.20 -13.44 -2.54
CA ASN A 144 -10.99 -14.27 -3.74
C ASN A 144 -11.72 -13.60 -4.92
N GLU A 145 -11.54 -14.14 -6.14
CA GLU A 145 -12.13 -13.56 -7.35
C GLU A 145 -13.66 -13.41 -7.24
N ALA A 146 -14.38 -14.44 -6.83
CA ALA A 146 -15.83 -14.38 -6.72
C ALA A 146 -16.31 -13.31 -5.71
N LYS A 147 -15.57 -13.14 -4.62
CA LYS A 147 -15.87 -12.08 -3.65
C LYS A 147 -15.49 -10.69 -4.18
N ALA A 148 -14.43 -10.57 -4.95
CA ALA A 148 -14.07 -9.33 -5.61
C ALA A 148 -15.18 -8.90 -6.59
N ASP A 149 -15.66 -9.82 -7.45
CA ASP A 149 -16.76 -9.59 -8.38
C ASP A 149 -18.06 -9.18 -7.66
N LEU A 150 -18.35 -9.84 -6.52
CA LEU A 150 -19.50 -9.50 -5.68
C LEU A 150 -19.37 -8.06 -5.16
N ILE A 151 -18.23 -7.71 -4.58
CA ILE A 151 -17.97 -6.35 -4.05
C ILE A 151 -18.11 -5.32 -5.17
N GLU A 152 -17.51 -5.55 -6.33
CA GLU A 152 -17.58 -4.67 -7.48
C GLU A 152 -19.03 -4.46 -7.93
N SER A 153 -19.81 -5.54 -8.03
CA SER A 153 -21.23 -5.47 -8.42
C SER A 153 -22.07 -4.66 -7.44
N VAL A 154 -21.82 -4.80 -6.14
CA VAL A 154 -22.53 -4.03 -5.11
C VAL A 154 -22.14 -2.56 -5.16
N ILE A 155 -20.84 -2.26 -5.33
CA ILE A 155 -20.36 -0.89 -5.46
C ILE A 155 -20.97 -0.23 -6.69
N ALA A 156 -20.91 -0.87 -7.85
CA ALA A 156 -21.49 -0.35 -9.09
C ALA A 156 -23.01 -0.07 -8.99
N ALA A 157 -23.72 -0.89 -8.20
CA ALA A 157 -25.16 -0.73 -8.02
C ALA A 157 -25.57 0.31 -6.96
N ARG A 158 -24.69 0.64 -6.01
CA ARG A 158 -25.05 1.39 -4.80
C ARG A 158 -24.27 2.68 -4.58
N TRP A 159 -23.03 2.76 -5.05
CA TRP A 159 -22.23 3.98 -4.94
C TRP A 159 -22.51 4.91 -6.13
N PRO A 160 -22.64 6.22 -5.90
CA PRO A 160 -22.71 7.19 -6.99
C PRO A 160 -21.35 7.23 -7.70
N GLU A 161 -21.37 7.30 -9.02
CA GLU A 161 -20.15 7.45 -9.82
C GLU A 161 -19.44 8.79 -9.55
N GLN A 162 -20.22 9.82 -9.24
CA GLN A 162 -19.72 11.14 -8.88
C GLN A 162 -20.56 11.73 -7.74
N ILE A 163 -19.91 12.53 -6.90
CA ILE A 163 -20.57 13.31 -5.84
C ILE A 163 -20.28 14.79 -6.12
N ASP A 164 -21.32 15.60 -6.24
CA ASP A 164 -21.15 17.05 -6.33
C ASP A 164 -20.70 17.58 -4.96
N PRO A 165 -19.67 18.45 -4.89
CA PRO A 165 -19.27 19.10 -3.66
C PRO A 165 -20.41 19.84 -2.93
N ALA A 166 -21.42 20.32 -3.66
CA ALA A 166 -22.61 20.96 -3.07
C ALA A 166 -23.50 19.98 -2.29
N ASP A 167 -23.41 18.68 -2.59
CA ASP A 167 -24.18 17.65 -1.87
C ASP A 167 -23.52 17.20 -0.57
N LEU A 168 -22.25 17.58 -0.35
CA LEU A 168 -21.55 17.28 0.89
C LEU A 168 -22.28 17.93 2.08
N GLY A 169 -22.67 17.11 3.03
CA GLY A 169 -23.43 17.54 4.21
C GLY A 169 -24.94 17.51 4.05
N THR A 170 -25.48 17.03 2.92
CA THR A 170 -26.92 16.79 2.80
C THR A 170 -27.34 15.48 3.45
N ASP A 171 -28.54 15.47 4.07
CA ASP A 171 -29.13 14.25 4.65
C ASP A 171 -29.34 13.17 3.57
N SER A 172 -29.61 13.56 2.34
CA SER A 172 -29.81 12.67 1.20
C SER A 172 -28.53 11.88 0.88
N LEU A 173 -27.39 12.56 0.79
CA LEU A 173 -26.11 11.90 0.54
C LEU A 173 -25.73 11.00 1.74
N ALA A 174 -25.90 11.48 2.97
CA ALA A 174 -25.61 10.70 4.17
C ALA A 174 -26.45 9.40 4.20
N ALA A 175 -27.75 9.48 3.93
CA ALA A 175 -28.62 8.32 3.86
C ALA A 175 -28.21 7.33 2.75
N SER A 176 -27.80 7.84 1.57
CA SER A 176 -27.31 7.03 0.46
C SER A 176 -26.04 6.27 0.83
N VAL A 177 -25.07 6.93 1.46
CA VAL A 177 -23.81 6.31 1.90
C VAL A 177 -24.05 5.22 2.95
N VAL A 178 -24.92 5.47 3.92
CA VAL A 178 -25.30 4.48 4.92
C VAL A 178 -25.98 3.27 4.27
N ALA A 179 -26.92 3.49 3.36
CA ALA A 179 -27.62 2.42 2.66
C ALA A 179 -26.65 1.56 1.81
N ALA A 180 -25.70 2.22 1.12
CA ALA A 180 -24.68 1.54 0.34
C ALA A 180 -23.76 0.69 1.22
N ARG A 181 -23.30 1.23 2.37
CA ARG A 181 -22.49 0.49 3.36
C ARG A 181 -23.24 -0.74 3.88
N LEU A 182 -24.50 -0.57 4.28
CA LEU A 182 -25.30 -1.69 4.81
C LEU A 182 -25.52 -2.77 3.76
N ALA A 183 -25.77 -2.40 2.51
CA ALA A 183 -25.91 -3.36 1.41
C ALA A 183 -24.62 -4.15 1.15
N LEU A 184 -23.44 -3.51 1.28
CA LEU A 184 -22.16 -4.20 1.16
C LEU A 184 -21.93 -5.17 2.32
N LEU A 185 -22.20 -4.76 3.55
CA LEU A 185 -22.06 -5.62 4.72
C LEU A 185 -22.99 -6.83 4.66
N ASP A 186 -24.22 -6.64 4.19
CA ASP A 186 -25.18 -7.72 4.00
C ASP A 186 -24.69 -8.72 2.93
N ALA A 187 -24.23 -8.22 1.79
CA ALA A 187 -23.71 -9.05 0.72
C ALA A 187 -22.47 -9.88 1.13
N LEU A 188 -21.70 -9.40 2.11
CA LEU A 188 -20.51 -10.06 2.65
C LEU A 188 -20.78 -10.93 3.89
N ASP A 189 -22.05 -11.09 4.29
CA ASP A 189 -22.45 -11.75 5.54
C ASP A 189 -21.79 -11.13 6.79
N LEU A 190 -21.71 -9.79 6.79
CA LEU A 190 -21.10 -8.97 7.85
C LEU A 190 -22.10 -7.97 8.44
N ALA A 191 -23.42 -8.23 8.34
CA ALA A 191 -24.46 -7.32 8.79
C ALA A 191 -24.35 -6.92 10.28
N GLN A 192 -23.69 -7.75 11.10
CA GLN A 192 -23.41 -7.45 12.52
C GLN A 192 -22.44 -6.28 12.74
N LEU A 193 -21.76 -5.80 11.69
CA LEU A 193 -20.85 -4.65 11.72
C LEU A 193 -21.53 -3.34 11.28
N GLY A 194 -22.82 -3.40 10.98
CA GLY A 194 -23.65 -2.29 10.53
C GLY A 194 -24.20 -1.36 11.61
#